data_cb334c073f7d82cfb1ced9dca8956e06
#
_entry.id   cb334c073f7d82cfb1ced9dca8956e06
#
_cell.length_a   1.000
_cell.length_b   1.000
_cell.length_c   1.000
_cell.angle_alpha   90.00
_cell.angle_beta   90.00
_cell.angle_gamma   90.00
#
_symmetry.space_group_name_H-M   'P 1'
#
loop_
_entity.id
_entity.type
_entity.pdbx_description
1 polymer ?
#
loop_
_entity_poly.entity_id
_entity_poly.type
_entity_poly.pdbx_seq_one_letter_code
_entity_poly.pdbx_strand_id
1 'polypeptide(L)'
;MNTIQEYIELLAARNEQIRELQERISGLEAELNNLKRMHFGQSSEKMKKPESLEPMPLFPEYDEATVEAIDNTLPPIAPSDIVDAIEEETKQRKAKKRTEQKSKQQHERRTLRLPDNLEREVVTLYPEGYDSEKMEIIGKDSTITLERRTQEYYLKEVVRVICINKSEKGSTHPQVMQHPLLPRISEHGYLGDSMIVNILVDKFCHHLPEYRQAKIFREHGLDIPTSTINRAVHQAIDKLYPIYYAQIKAVLRSPYVHMDETVVSVNDRKGKTRKAYLWDMVDGSPQNKGLFFYYREGSRSQQVMQLMLDGYKGAIQTDGYKAYEALDQTRWITLLHCMAHARRKFENIKAQYPQDIQIVLKYFALLYQIEANLKERHASLEETQKEREEKSVPILNKIEQWLKQKSLETTPKSSLGEAISYALKRWDKLCAYVTNGMYHIDNNPVERSIRPIALGRKNWLFIKNDESGEDLAVISTLIQTCELLGINPKDWLSKTFSKIAGQNNYNPEPLLPYHYEENK
;
A
#
# COMPACT_ATOMS: atom_id res chain seq x y z
N MET A 1 17.67 44.25 53.93
CA MET A 1 16.79 44.09 52.75
C MET A 1 17.47 43.26 51.62
N ASN A 2 18.78 43.24 51.49
CA ASN A 2 19.44 42.45 50.44
C ASN A 2 19.30 40.93 50.54
N THR A 3 19.22 40.36 51.75
CA THR A 3 19.14 38.92 51.97
C THR A 3 17.79 38.31 51.55
N ILE A 4 16.68 39.02 51.60
CA ILE A 4 15.35 38.53 51.19
C ILE A 4 15.25 38.52 49.66
N GLN A 5 15.81 39.49 49.01
CA GLN A 5 15.84 39.58 47.53
C GLN A 5 16.68 38.44 46.91
N GLU A 6 17.84 38.15 47.48
CA GLU A 6 18.68 37.02 47.08
C GLU A 6 17.97 35.66 47.29
N TYR A 7 17.17 35.54 48.35
CA TYR A 7 16.40 34.32 48.64
C TYR A 7 15.24 34.13 47.64
N ILE A 8 14.60 35.21 47.20
CA ILE A 8 13.55 35.20 46.17
C ILE A 8 14.12 34.80 44.80
N GLU A 9 15.29 35.33 44.44
CA GLU A 9 15.99 34.97 43.17
C GLU A 9 16.44 33.49 43.19
N LEU A 10 16.93 33.00 44.32
CA LEU A 10 17.31 31.60 44.48
C LEU A 10 16.12 30.65 44.41
N LEU A 11 14.95 31.04 44.96
CA LEU A 11 13.70 30.28 44.89
C LEU A 11 13.16 30.29 43.43
N ALA A 12 13.26 31.40 42.73
CA ALA A 12 12.85 31.50 41.34
C ALA A 12 13.73 30.60 40.44
N ALA A 13 15.05 30.64 40.62
CA ALA A 13 15.97 29.75 39.89
C ALA A 13 15.73 28.25 40.18
N ARG A 14 15.39 27.92 41.43
CA ARG A 14 15.09 26.56 41.85
C ARG A 14 13.75 26.06 41.31
N ASN A 15 12.74 26.91 41.21
CA ASN A 15 11.45 26.61 40.61
C ASN A 15 11.59 26.38 39.06
N GLU A 16 12.47 27.16 38.42
CA GLU A 16 12.79 26.95 37.02
C GLU A 16 13.48 25.58 36.78
N GLN A 17 14.46 25.22 37.65
CA GLN A 17 15.09 23.90 37.61
C GLN A 17 14.08 22.74 37.84
N ILE A 18 13.14 22.91 38.76
CA ILE A 18 12.09 21.93 39.01
C ILE A 18 11.20 21.77 37.79
N ARG A 19 10.85 22.85 37.11
CA ARG A 19 10.06 22.82 35.89
C ARG A 19 10.80 22.08 34.78
N GLU A 20 12.08 22.38 34.52
CA GLU A 20 12.91 21.67 33.56
C GLU A 20 13.04 20.18 33.87
N LEU A 21 13.20 19.80 35.11
CA LEU A 21 13.25 18.40 35.55
C LEU A 21 11.92 17.68 35.34
N GLN A 22 10.80 18.36 35.62
CA GLN A 22 9.45 17.80 35.37
C GLN A 22 9.19 17.58 33.88
N GLU A 23 9.59 18.51 33.04
CA GLU A 23 9.50 18.36 31.57
C GLU A 23 10.37 17.19 31.07
N ARG A 24 11.57 17.04 31.66
CA ARG A 24 12.49 15.94 31.32
C ARG A 24 11.95 14.57 31.79
N ILE A 25 11.32 14.49 32.95
CA ILE A 25 10.66 13.28 33.46
C ILE A 25 9.50 12.90 32.55
N SER A 26 8.64 13.85 32.16
CA SER A 26 7.53 13.61 31.24
C SER A 26 8.01 13.13 29.88
N GLY A 27 9.11 13.67 29.35
CA GLY A 27 9.75 13.22 28.13
C GLY A 27 10.26 11.78 28.22
N LEU A 28 10.95 11.44 29.32
CA LEU A 28 11.45 10.08 29.57
C LEU A 28 10.33 9.06 29.79
N GLU A 29 9.23 9.45 30.41
CA GLU A 29 8.05 8.59 30.58
C GLU A 29 7.35 8.31 29.24
N ALA A 30 7.28 9.30 28.35
CA ALA A 30 6.77 9.13 26.99
C ALA A 30 7.68 8.20 26.16
N GLU A 31 8.99 8.34 26.30
CA GLU A 31 9.97 7.48 25.63
C GLU A 31 9.92 6.03 26.16
N LEU A 32 9.80 5.87 27.48
CA LEU A 32 9.60 4.56 28.13
C LEU A 32 8.29 3.89 27.70
N ASN A 33 7.21 4.66 27.57
CA ASN A 33 5.94 4.14 27.09
C ASN A 33 6.00 3.77 25.60
N ASN A 34 6.75 4.49 24.78
CA ASN A 34 7.02 4.14 23.40
C ASN A 34 7.87 2.86 23.30
N LEU A 35 8.92 2.74 24.09
CA LEU A 35 9.75 1.52 24.17
C LEU A 35 8.95 0.32 24.69
N LYS A 36 8.08 0.52 25.67
CA LYS A 36 7.13 -0.52 26.14
C LYS A 36 6.15 -0.95 25.05
N ARG A 37 5.63 -0.02 24.25
CA ARG A 37 4.77 -0.33 23.08
C ARG A 37 5.54 -1.08 21.98
N MET A 38 6.81 -0.77 21.75
CA MET A 38 7.65 -1.45 20.78
C MET A 38 8.08 -2.86 21.24
N HIS A 39 8.34 -3.06 22.54
CA HIS A 39 8.79 -4.34 23.10
C HIS A 39 7.66 -5.27 23.58
N PHE A 40 6.57 -4.69 24.07
CA PHE A 40 5.44 -5.42 24.66
C PHE A 40 4.11 -5.08 23.98
N GLY A 41 4.15 -4.76 22.67
CA GLY A 41 2.95 -4.58 21.86
C GLY A 41 2.07 -5.81 22.02
N GLN A 42 0.83 -5.60 22.49
CA GLN A 42 -0.11 -6.61 22.97
C GLN A 42 -0.13 -7.88 22.10
N SER A 43 0.43 -8.96 22.64
CA SER A 43 0.14 -10.32 22.25
C SER A 43 -1.16 -10.76 22.93
N SER A 44 -2.29 -10.21 22.53
CA SER A 44 -3.59 -10.73 22.90
C SER A 44 -4.51 -10.67 21.70
N GLU A 45 -4.94 -11.86 21.26
CA GLU A 45 -5.94 -12.11 20.21
C GLU A 45 -7.38 -11.68 20.61
N LYS A 46 -7.55 -10.66 21.41
CA LYS A 46 -8.85 -10.02 21.53
C LYS A 46 -8.95 -8.95 20.45
N MET A 47 -9.39 -9.39 19.27
CA MET A 47 -9.92 -8.48 18.25
C MET A 47 -11.04 -7.65 18.90
N LYS A 48 -10.75 -6.40 19.23
CA LYS A 48 -11.81 -5.40 19.25
C LYS A 48 -12.36 -5.35 17.83
N LYS A 49 -13.68 -5.47 17.68
CA LYS A 49 -14.36 -5.26 16.41
C LYS A 49 -13.77 -4.00 15.76
N PRO A 50 -13.37 -4.03 14.49
CA PRO A 50 -13.04 -2.81 13.79
C PRO A 50 -14.34 -2.00 13.70
N GLU A 51 -14.43 -0.92 14.43
CA GLU A 51 -15.24 0.21 14.02
C GLU A 51 -14.73 0.53 12.61
N SER A 52 -15.64 0.55 11.66
CA SER A 52 -15.49 0.80 10.24
C SER A 52 -14.06 1.19 9.80
N LEU A 53 -13.45 0.37 8.94
CA LEU A 53 -12.23 0.68 8.21
C LEU A 53 -12.50 1.85 7.23
N GLU A 54 -12.81 3.01 7.76
CA GLU A 54 -12.46 4.24 7.07
C GLU A 54 -10.93 4.34 7.17
N PRO A 55 -10.23 4.61 6.06
CA PRO A 55 -8.81 4.88 6.12
C PRO A 55 -8.65 6.02 7.13
N MET A 56 -8.03 5.73 8.28
CA MET A 56 -7.66 6.79 9.21
C MET A 56 -6.89 7.82 8.40
N PRO A 57 -7.35 9.07 8.35
CA PRO A 57 -6.58 10.10 7.70
C PRO A 57 -5.18 10.07 8.31
N LEU A 58 -4.15 10.08 7.47
CA LEU A 58 -2.75 10.07 7.93
C LEU A 58 -2.44 11.27 8.85
N PHE A 59 -3.39 12.16 8.97
CA PHE A 59 -3.34 13.42 9.69
C PHE A 59 -4.59 13.56 10.56
N PRO A 60 -4.46 13.72 11.90
CA PRO A 60 -5.59 14.08 12.74
C PRO A 60 -6.16 15.41 12.23
N GLU A 61 -7.46 15.45 12.01
CA GLU A 61 -8.16 16.71 11.83
C GLU A 61 -8.09 17.44 13.19
N TYR A 62 -7.52 18.63 13.21
CA TYR A 62 -7.58 19.49 14.39
C TYR A 62 -9.01 20.03 14.50
N ASP A 63 -9.60 19.99 15.72
CA ASP A 63 -10.88 20.61 15.98
C ASP A 63 -10.77 22.16 15.90
N GLU A 64 -11.90 22.82 15.64
CA GLU A 64 -11.93 24.29 15.48
C GLU A 64 -11.43 25.02 16.74
N ALA A 65 -11.70 24.48 17.94
CA ALA A 65 -11.25 25.06 19.20
C ALA A 65 -9.73 25.00 19.37
N THR A 66 -9.10 23.91 18.92
CA THR A 66 -7.63 23.76 18.93
C THR A 66 -6.98 24.71 17.93
N VAL A 67 -7.61 24.95 16.77
CA VAL A 67 -7.11 25.90 15.75
C VAL A 67 -7.21 27.34 16.25
N GLU A 68 -8.34 27.76 16.84
CA GLU A 68 -8.51 29.12 17.41
C GLU A 68 -7.56 29.41 18.59
N ALA A 69 -7.32 28.45 19.47
CA ALA A 69 -6.37 28.61 20.59
C ALA A 69 -4.92 28.80 20.10
N ILE A 70 -4.57 28.20 18.97
CA ILE A 70 -3.24 28.30 18.36
C ILE A 70 -3.08 29.65 17.63
N ASP A 71 -4.12 30.16 16.99
CA ASP A 71 -4.04 31.36 16.15
C ASP A 71 -3.72 32.64 16.96
N ASN A 72 -4.16 32.70 18.21
CA ASN A 72 -3.92 33.84 19.09
C ASN A 72 -2.48 33.94 19.63
N THR A 73 -1.64 32.92 19.46
CA THR A 73 -0.27 32.87 20.02
C THR A 73 0.83 32.86 18.97
N LEU A 74 0.50 32.76 17.68
CA LEU A 74 1.48 32.57 16.60
C LEU A 74 1.71 33.83 15.76
N PRO A 75 2.96 34.08 15.29
CA PRO A 75 3.19 35.11 14.27
C PRO A 75 2.44 34.73 12.98
N PRO A 76 2.07 35.72 12.14
CA PRO A 76 1.34 35.48 10.90
C PRO A 76 2.10 34.50 10.01
N ILE A 77 1.43 33.39 9.71
CA ILE A 77 2.01 32.18 9.11
C ILE A 77 2.29 32.35 7.61
N ALA A 78 1.40 33.04 6.93
CA ALA A 78 1.46 33.42 5.53
C ALA A 78 0.72 34.75 5.39
N PRO A 79 0.73 35.42 4.24
CA PRO A 79 -0.21 36.49 4.01
C PRO A 79 -1.61 36.03 4.43
N SER A 80 -2.30 36.81 5.26
CA SER A 80 -3.58 36.44 5.88
C SER A 80 -4.61 35.98 4.83
N ASP A 81 -4.60 36.61 3.68
CA ASP A 81 -5.43 36.31 2.53
C ASP A 81 -5.24 34.88 1.98
N ILE A 82 -4.05 34.30 2.03
CA ILE A 82 -3.78 32.91 1.61
C ILE A 82 -4.29 31.92 2.64
N VAL A 83 -4.10 32.19 3.92
CA VAL A 83 -4.57 31.32 5.01
C VAL A 83 -6.11 31.31 5.01
N ASP A 84 -6.71 32.49 4.96
CA ASP A 84 -8.17 32.67 4.93
C ASP A 84 -8.79 31.97 3.70
N ALA A 85 -8.17 32.08 2.52
CA ALA A 85 -8.64 31.41 1.31
C ALA A 85 -8.60 29.87 1.44
N ILE A 86 -7.54 29.30 2.03
CA ILE A 86 -7.40 27.86 2.24
C ILE A 86 -8.45 27.37 3.25
N GLU A 87 -8.68 28.11 4.33
CA GLU A 87 -9.65 27.76 5.35
C GLU A 87 -11.09 27.86 4.83
N GLU A 88 -11.41 28.91 4.06
CA GLU A 88 -12.71 29.09 3.44
C GLU A 88 -13.04 27.98 2.45
N GLU A 89 -12.09 27.61 1.59
CA GLU A 89 -12.22 26.49 0.65
C GLU A 89 -12.43 25.17 1.40
N THR A 90 -11.71 24.96 2.50
CA THR A 90 -11.84 23.77 3.34
C THR A 90 -13.19 23.71 4.05
N LYS A 91 -13.70 24.85 4.57
CA LYS A 91 -15.04 24.96 5.19
C LYS A 91 -16.16 24.67 4.19
N GLN A 92 -16.06 25.23 2.99
CA GLN A 92 -17.03 24.99 1.90
C GLN A 92 -17.05 23.53 1.48
N ARG A 93 -15.87 22.88 1.37
CA ARG A 93 -15.71 21.46 1.09
C ARG A 93 -16.39 20.58 2.14
N LYS A 94 -16.13 20.86 3.43
CA LYS A 94 -16.73 20.11 4.56
C LYS A 94 -18.25 20.31 4.60
N ALA A 95 -18.75 21.52 4.34
CA ALA A 95 -20.18 21.80 4.28
C ALA A 95 -20.86 21.05 3.13
N LYS A 96 -20.26 21.05 1.92
CA LYS A 96 -20.77 20.31 0.76
C LYS A 96 -20.82 18.80 1.03
N LYS A 97 -19.77 18.21 1.61
CA LYS A 97 -19.77 16.79 2.02
C LYS A 97 -20.86 16.48 3.05
N ARG A 98 -21.08 17.34 4.05
CA ARG A 98 -22.16 17.15 5.04
C ARG A 98 -23.54 17.18 4.40
N THR A 99 -23.77 18.06 3.42
CA THR A 99 -25.03 18.15 2.70
C THR A 99 -25.26 16.93 1.80
N GLU A 100 -24.23 16.49 1.08
CA GLU A 100 -24.27 15.27 0.26
C GLU A 100 -24.45 14.00 1.10
N GLN A 101 -23.80 13.89 2.25
CA GLN A 101 -24.02 12.78 3.18
C GLN A 101 -25.43 12.79 3.78
N LYS A 102 -25.98 13.96 4.16
CA LYS A 102 -27.36 14.06 4.64
C LYS A 102 -28.38 13.72 3.56
N SER A 103 -28.20 14.16 2.31
CA SER A 103 -29.07 13.81 1.19
C SER A 103 -28.98 12.31 0.84
N LYS A 104 -27.79 11.71 0.90
CA LYS A 104 -27.61 10.26 0.72
C LYS A 104 -28.20 9.43 1.87
N GLN A 105 -28.11 9.90 3.11
CA GLN A 105 -28.74 9.22 4.26
C GLN A 105 -30.27 9.26 4.24
N GLN A 106 -30.88 10.24 3.61
CA GLN A 106 -32.34 10.29 3.46
C GLN A 106 -32.90 9.42 2.33
N HIS A 107 -32.07 8.95 1.36
CA HIS A 107 -32.53 8.23 0.18
C HIS A 107 -31.97 6.83 -0.03
N GLU A 108 -31.02 6.36 0.76
CA GLU A 108 -30.52 5.00 0.64
C GLU A 108 -30.54 4.28 2.00
N ARG A 109 -31.60 3.49 2.28
CA ARG A 109 -31.33 2.22 2.90
C ARG A 109 -30.26 1.56 2.03
N ARG A 110 -29.04 1.36 2.55
CA ARG A 110 -27.97 0.65 1.85
C ARG A 110 -28.47 -0.73 1.46
N THR A 111 -29.12 -0.83 0.31
CA THR A 111 -29.36 -2.10 -0.33
C THR A 111 -28.00 -2.63 -0.71
N LEU A 112 -27.61 -3.75 -0.08
CA LEU A 112 -26.41 -4.48 -0.44
C LEU A 112 -26.51 -4.76 -1.95
N ARG A 113 -25.63 -4.17 -2.77
CA ARG A 113 -25.57 -4.48 -4.21
C ARG A 113 -24.95 -5.85 -4.35
N LEU A 114 -25.81 -6.84 -4.43
CA LEU A 114 -25.40 -8.21 -4.73
C LEU A 114 -25.20 -8.35 -6.24
N PRO A 115 -24.16 -9.08 -6.70
CA PRO A 115 -23.99 -9.38 -8.11
C PRO A 115 -25.21 -10.11 -8.69
N ASP A 116 -25.63 -9.73 -9.89
CA ASP A 116 -26.83 -10.30 -10.54
C ASP A 116 -26.66 -11.76 -10.96
N ASN A 117 -25.42 -12.24 -11.05
CA ASN A 117 -25.06 -13.60 -11.44
C ASN A 117 -25.06 -14.63 -10.29
N LEU A 118 -25.46 -14.23 -9.08
CA LEU A 118 -25.58 -15.17 -7.97
C LEU A 118 -26.83 -16.03 -8.13
N GLU A 119 -26.65 -17.35 -7.96
CA GLU A 119 -27.76 -18.30 -7.87
C GLU A 119 -28.68 -17.91 -6.69
N ARG A 120 -30.00 -17.93 -6.93
CA ARG A 120 -31.00 -17.60 -5.92
C ARG A 120 -31.76 -18.86 -5.49
N GLU A 121 -31.67 -19.17 -4.22
CA GLU A 121 -32.52 -20.13 -3.57
C GLU A 121 -33.72 -19.39 -2.95
N VAL A 122 -34.95 -19.71 -3.37
CA VAL A 122 -36.15 -19.03 -2.89
C VAL A 122 -36.94 -19.99 -2.01
N VAL A 123 -37.10 -19.62 -0.74
CA VAL A 123 -37.95 -20.35 0.21
C VAL A 123 -39.21 -19.53 0.43
N THR A 124 -40.37 -20.08 0.09
CA THR A 124 -41.65 -19.43 0.31
C THR A 124 -42.31 -19.99 1.59
N LEU A 125 -42.61 -19.09 2.51
CA LEU A 125 -43.30 -19.44 3.76
C LEU A 125 -44.73 -18.94 3.71
N TYR A 126 -45.64 -19.81 4.09
CA TYR A 126 -47.07 -19.49 4.23
C TYR A 126 -47.44 -19.39 5.71
N PRO A 127 -48.43 -18.58 6.09
CA PRO A 127 -48.97 -18.53 7.45
C PRO A 127 -49.44 -19.91 7.92
N GLU A 128 -49.32 -20.17 9.22
CA GLU A 128 -49.81 -21.40 9.81
C GLU A 128 -51.34 -21.52 9.59
N GLY A 129 -51.82 -22.65 9.04
CA GLY A 129 -53.22 -22.84 8.67
C GLY A 129 -53.62 -22.18 7.33
N TYR A 130 -52.66 -21.79 6.47
CA TYR A 130 -52.97 -21.25 5.14
C TYR A 130 -53.73 -22.26 4.30
N ASP A 131 -54.90 -21.84 3.79
CA ASP A 131 -55.75 -22.59 2.89
C ASP A 131 -56.01 -21.77 1.62
N SER A 132 -55.46 -22.25 0.50
CA SER A 132 -55.55 -21.57 -0.80
C SER A 132 -56.99 -21.43 -1.33
N GLU A 133 -57.96 -22.26 -0.84
CA GLU A 133 -59.36 -22.15 -1.21
C GLU A 133 -60.09 -21.06 -0.41
N LYS A 134 -59.60 -20.73 0.79
CA LYS A 134 -60.24 -19.80 1.71
C LYS A 134 -59.51 -18.48 1.91
N MET A 135 -58.22 -18.38 1.49
CA MET A 135 -57.38 -17.24 1.74
C MET A 135 -56.77 -16.71 0.45
N GLU A 136 -56.78 -15.39 0.29
CA GLU A 136 -56.16 -14.70 -0.81
C GLU A 136 -54.82 -14.05 -0.36
N ILE A 137 -53.80 -14.15 -1.20
CA ILE A 137 -52.52 -13.52 -0.96
C ILE A 137 -52.60 -12.04 -1.32
N ILE A 138 -52.59 -11.16 -0.32
CA ILE A 138 -52.68 -9.69 -0.49
C ILE A 138 -51.32 -9.00 -0.56
N GLY A 139 -50.21 -9.71 -0.26
CA GLY A 139 -48.87 -9.16 -0.31
C GLY A 139 -47.79 -10.20 -0.07
N LYS A 140 -46.55 -9.84 -0.39
CA LYS A 140 -45.34 -10.64 -0.11
C LYS A 140 -44.32 -9.73 0.51
N ASP A 141 -43.72 -10.16 1.59
CA ASP A 141 -42.50 -9.56 2.16
C ASP A 141 -41.34 -10.52 1.94
N SER A 142 -40.16 -9.99 1.61
CA SER A 142 -39.00 -10.83 1.33
C SER A 142 -37.76 -10.30 2.04
N THR A 143 -37.04 -11.19 2.68
CA THR A 143 -35.73 -10.92 3.26
C THR A 143 -34.70 -11.67 2.44
N ILE A 144 -33.67 -10.96 1.98
CA ILE A 144 -32.58 -11.54 1.20
C ILE A 144 -31.34 -11.61 2.10
N THR A 145 -30.78 -12.80 2.24
CA THR A 145 -29.51 -13.04 2.93
C THR A 145 -28.46 -13.53 1.93
N LEU A 146 -27.23 -13.16 2.14
CA LEU A 146 -26.10 -13.70 1.38
C LEU A 146 -25.55 -14.91 2.12
N GLU A 147 -25.71 -16.08 1.53
CA GLU A 147 -25.24 -17.35 2.08
C GLU A 147 -24.00 -17.85 1.35
N ARG A 148 -23.19 -18.69 2.01
CA ARG A 148 -21.99 -19.30 1.43
C ARG A 148 -22.17 -20.81 1.36
N ARG A 149 -22.10 -21.37 0.14
CA ARG A 149 -21.91 -22.82 -0.05
C ARG A 149 -20.43 -23.16 0.09
N THR A 150 -20.16 -24.38 0.53
CA THR A 150 -18.79 -24.91 0.67
C THR A 150 -18.10 -24.92 -0.69
N GLN A 151 -16.82 -24.62 -0.72
CA GLN A 151 -16.02 -24.66 -1.94
C GLN A 151 -15.94 -26.12 -2.43
N GLU A 152 -16.47 -26.41 -3.60
CA GLU A 152 -16.45 -27.74 -4.17
C GLU A 152 -15.16 -27.99 -4.94
N TYR A 153 -14.52 -29.13 -4.67
CA TYR A 153 -13.42 -29.67 -5.45
C TYR A 153 -13.95 -30.79 -6.34
N TYR A 154 -13.46 -30.86 -7.58
CA TYR A 154 -13.86 -31.90 -8.51
C TYR A 154 -12.66 -32.45 -9.28
N LEU A 155 -12.78 -33.71 -9.76
CA LEU A 155 -11.80 -34.36 -10.62
C LEU A 155 -12.20 -34.14 -12.09
N LYS A 156 -11.27 -33.57 -12.86
CA LYS A 156 -11.42 -33.44 -14.32
C LYS A 156 -10.59 -34.52 -14.98
N GLU A 157 -11.25 -35.50 -15.57
CA GLU A 157 -10.60 -36.55 -16.37
C GLU A 157 -10.62 -36.16 -17.85
N VAL A 158 -9.46 -36.22 -18.48
CA VAL A 158 -9.30 -35.99 -19.94
C VAL A 158 -8.85 -37.28 -20.58
N VAL A 159 -9.78 -37.93 -21.28
CA VAL A 159 -9.54 -39.18 -21.99
C VAL A 159 -9.08 -38.87 -23.42
N ARG A 160 -7.89 -39.34 -23.79
CA ARG A 160 -7.35 -39.23 -25.16
C ARG A 160 -7.41 -40.58 -25.84
N VAL A 161 -8.29 -40.70 -26.81
CA VAL A 161 -8.47 -41.94 -27.59
C VAL A 161 -7.27 -42.17 -28.48
N ILE A 162 -6.78 -43.41 -28.53
CA ILE A 162 -5.73 -43.85 -29.46
C ILE A 162 -6.42 -44.60 -30.60
N CYS A 163 -6.13 -44.18 -31.82
CA CYS A 163 -6.74 -44.75 -33.03
C CYS A 163 -5.67 -45.27 -33.97
N ILE A 164 -6.07 -46.29 -34.72
CA ILE A 164 -5.34 -46.75 -35.92
C ILE A 164 -6.33 -46.78 -37.10
N ASN A 165 -5.83 -46.63 -38.31
CA ASN A 165 -6.66 -46.75 -39.49
C ASN A 165 -7.16 -48.22 -39.61
N LYS A 166 -8.45 -48.41 -39.85
CA LYS A 166 -9.03 -49.76 -39.99
C LYS A 166 -8.40 -50.56 -41.12
N SER A 167 -7.93 -49.91 -42.20
CA SER A 167 -7.20 -50.52 -43.30
C SER A 167 -5.80 -51.05 -42.93
N GLU A 168 -5.25 -50.56 -41.82
CA GLU A 168 -3.93 -50.96 -41.32
C GLU A 168 -4.01 -51.98 -40.16
N LYS A 169 -5.23 -52.47 -39.87
CA LYS A 169 -5.46 -53.47 -38.85
C LYS A 169 -4.78 -54.80 -39.22
N GLY A 170 -3.68 -55.15 -38.54
CA GLY A 170 -2.83 -56.28 -38.85
C GLY A 170 -1.53 -55.95 -39.55
N SER A 171 -1.26 -54.70 -39.85
CA SER A 171 0.06 -54.23 -40.33
C SER A 171 1.10 -54.38 -39.22
N THR A 172 2.35 -54.66 -39.59
CA THR A 172 3.48 -54.74 -38.64
C THR A 172 3.86 -53.35 -38.08
N HIS A 173 3.45 -52.27 -38.76
CA HIS A 173 3.73 -50.87 -38.35
C HIS A 173 2.50 -49.97 -38.63
N PRO A 174 1.38 -50.10 -37.89
CA PRO A 174 0.23 -49.29 -38.08
C PRO A 174 0.51 -47.83 -37.65
N GLN A 175 -0.01 -46.85 -38.39
CA GLN A 175 0.07 -45.46 -38.00
C GLN A 175 -0.89 -45.20 -36.84
N VAL A 176 -0.33 -44.91 -35.66
CA VAL A 176 -1.08 -44.59 -34.45
C VAL A 176 -1.37 -43.08 -34.41
N MET A 177 -2.63 -42.74 -34.23
CA MET A 177 -3.08 -41.34 -34.05
C MET A 177 -3.64 -41.14 -32.64
N GLN A 178 -3.19 -40.09 -31.99
CA GLN A 178 -3.68 -39.67 -30.68
C GLN A 178 -3.73 -38.15 -30.60
N HIS A 179 -4.75 -37.58 -29.95
CA HIS A 179 -4.80 -36.15 -29.69
C HIS A 179 -3.58 -35.72 -28.83
N PRO A 180 -2.89 -34.61 -29.13
CA PRO A 180 -1.80 -34.13 -28.27
C PRO A 180 -2.29 -33.81 -26.85
N LEU A 181 -1.34 -33.74 -25.91
CA LEU A 181 -1.64 -33.32 -24.56
C LEU A 181 -2.22 -31.90 -24.55
N LEU A 182 -3.27 -31.68 -23.74
CA LEU A 182 -3.77 -30.33 -23.53
C LEU A 182 -2.71 -29.53 -22.75
N PRO A 183 -2.44 -28.30 -23.18
CA PRO A 183 -1.49 -27.44 -22.46
C PRO A 183 -2.00 -27.13 -21.04
N ARG A 184 -1.07 -27.09 -20.08
CA ARG A 184 -1.34 -26.85 -18.66
C ARG A 184 -0.22 -26.02 -18.06
N ILE A 185 -0.51 -25.33 -16.94
CA ILE A 185 0.48 -24.58 -16.14
C ILE A 185 1.55 -25.55 -15.64
N SER A 186 1.15 -26.63 -14.98
CA SER A 186 2.03 -27.70 -14.53
C SER A 186 1.85 -28.94 -15.43
N GLU A 187 2.83 -29.23 -16.27
CA GLU A 187 2.73 -30.26 -17.31
C GLU A 187 2.64 -31.68 -16.72
N HIS A 188 3.29 -31.93 -15.58
CA HIS A 188 3.41 -33.25 -14.97
C HIS A 188 2.72 -33.35 -13.59
N GLY A 189 1.94 -32.36 -13.18
CA GLY A 189 1.23 -32.35 -11.91
C GLY A 189 -0.21 -32.84 -12.00
N TYR A 190 -0.78 -33.27 -10.87
CA TYR A 190 -2.22 -33.59 -10.78
C TYR A 190 -3.07 -32.37 -10.35
N LEU A 191 -2.46 -31.24 -9.98
CA LEU A 191 -3.18 -30.01 -9.69
C LEU A 191 -3.61 -29.36 -11.00
N GLY A 192 -4.91 -29.11 -11.16
CA GLY A 192 -5.46 -28.38 -12.31
C GLY A 192 -5.12 -26.89 -12.25
N ASP A 193 -5.20 -26.21 -13.40
CA ASP A 193 -4.83 -24.79 -13.52
C ASP A 193 -5.65 -23.90 -12.59
N SER A 194 -6.96 -24.17 -12.46
CA SER A 194 -7.83 -23.44 -11.51
C SER A 194 -7.37 -23.60 -10.06
N MET A 195 -6.88 -24.79 -9.69
CA MET A 195 -6.36 -25.07 -8.37
C MET A 195 -5.07 -24.29 -8.10
N ILE A 196 -4.16 -24.25 -9.09
CA ILE A 196 -2.90 -23.51 -8.99
C ILE A 196 -3.16 -22.01 -8.85
N VAL A 197 -4.07 -21.45 -9.65
CA VAL A 197 -4.47 -20.04 -9.54
C VAL A 197 -5.03 -19.70 -8.16
N ASN A 198 -5.92 -20.55 -7.61
CA ASN A 198 -6.45 -20.34 -6.27
C ASN A 198 -5.33 -20.39 -5.21
N ILE A 199 -4.38 -21.33 -5.31
CA ILE A 199 -3.24 -21.42 -4.40
C ILE A 199 -2.39 -20.14 -4.43
N LEU A 200 -2.14 -19.57 -5.63
CA LEU A 200 -1.40 -18.32 -5.78
C LEU A 200 -2.13 -17.14 -5.13
N VAL A 201 -3.43 -17.01 -5.40
CA VAL A 201 -4.28 -15.94 -4.83
C VAL A 201 -4.34 -16.05 -3.31
N ASP A 202 -4.59 -17.26 -2.78
CA ASP A 202 -4.64 -17.48 -1.34
C ASP A 202 -3.31 -17.14 -0.66
N LYS A 203 -2.17 -17.51 -1.29
CA LYS A 203 -0.86 -17.23 -0.72
C LYS A 203 -0.50 -15.74 -0.78
N PHE A 204 -0.70 -15.07 -1.91
CA PHE A 204 -0.14 -13.74 -2.16
C PHE A 204 -1.14 -12.60 -1.99
N CYS A 205 -2.45 -12.82 -2.22
CA CYS A 205 -3.49 -11.82 -1.93
C CYS A 205 -4.04 -11.97 -0.50
N HIS A 206 -4.36 -13.21 -0.09
CA HIS A 206 -4.97 -13.49 1.22
C HIS A 206 -3.96 -13.81 2.31
N HIS A 207 -2.66 -13.81 1.99
CA HIS A 207 -1.55 -14.09 2.90
C HIS A 207 -1.64 -15.43 3.62
N LEU A 208 -2.25 -16.46 2.99
CA LEU A 208 -2.43 -17.79 3.52
C LEU A 208 -1.25 -18.70 3.14
N PRO A 209 -0.33 -19.03 4.08
CA PRO A 209 0.84 -19.84 3.78
C PRO A 209 0.49 -21.24 3.28
N GLU A 210 1.35 -21.84 2.46
CA GLU A 210 1.13 -23.16 1.83
C GLU A 210 0.80 -24.26 2.84
N TYR A 211 1.42 -24.25 4.03
CA TYR A 211 1.15 -25.25 5.07
C TYR A 211 -0.29 -25.14 5.63
N ARG A 212 -0.85 -23.91 5.72
CA ARG A 212 -2.25 -23.72 6.13
C ARG A 212 -3.19 -24.15 5.02
N GLN A 213 -2.86 -23.87 3.76
CA GLN A 213 -3.63 -24.35 2.61
C GLN A 213 -3.64 -25.89 2.57
N ALA A 214 -2.49 -26.55 2.76
CA ALA A 214 -2.40 -28.01 2.86
C ALA A 214 -3.26 -28.57 4.00
N LYS A 215 -3.35 -27.86 5.13
CA LYS A 215 -4.23 -28.24 6.24
C LYS A 215 -5.71 -28.15 5.83
N ILE A 216 -6.11 -27.04 5.19
CA ILE A 216 -7.48 -26.85 4.69
C ILE A 216 -7.84 -27.95 3.68
N PHE A 217 -6.95 -28.26 2.72
CA PHE A 217 -7.18 -29.36 1.77
C PHE A 217 -7.41 -30.70 2.48
N ARG A 218 -6.64 -31.00 3.52
CA ARG A 218 -6.80 -32.22 4.30
C ARG A 218 -8.14 -32.27 5.04
N GLU A 219 -8.63 -31.15 5.54
CA GLU A 219 -9.98 -31.03 6.15
C GLU A 219 -11.09 -31.36 5.15
N HIS A 220 -10.85 -31.16 3.84
CA HIS A 220 -11.72 -31.58 2.75
C HIS A 220 -11.40 -32.99 2.18
N GLY A 221 -10.61 -33.79 2.86
CA GLY A 221 -10.24 -35.13 2.42
C GLY A 221 -9.14 -35.18 1.34
N LEU A 222 -8.49 -34.06 1.02
CA LEU A 222 -7.45 -33.96 0.00
C LEU A 222 -6.05 -33.91 0.66
N ASP A 223 -5.32 -35.02 0.67
CA ASP A 223 -3.97 -35.06 1.22
C ASP A 223 -2.92 -34.61 0.17
N ILE A 224 -2.74 -33.30 0.06
CA ILE A 224 -1.80 -32.67 -0.87
C ILE A 224 -0.54 -32.24 -0.09
N PRO A 225 0.62 -32.86 -0.34
CA PRO A 225 1.87 -32.47 0.31
C PRO A 225 2.25 -31.01 0.02
N THR A 226 2.73 -30.27 1.02
CA THR A 226 3.21 -28.90 0.86
C THR A 226 4.29 -28.77 -0.21
N SER A 227 5.14 -29.78 -0.38
CA SER A 227 6.16 -29.82 -1.44
C SER A 227 5.55 -29.83 -2.85
N THR A 228 4.39 -30.47 -3.04
CA THR A 228 3.67 -30.47 -4.31
C THR A 228 3.06 -29.11 -4.58
N ILE A 229 2.46 -28.48 -3.57
CA ILE A 229 1.94 -27.11 -3.66
C ILE A 229 3.07 -26.14 -4.02
N ASN A 230 4.19 -26.18 -3.30
CA ASN A 230 5.35 -25.32 -3.53
C ASN A 230 5.90 -25.47 -4.95
N ARG A 231 6.07 -26.70 -5.44
CA ARG A 231 6.54 -26.94 -6.81
C ARG A 231 5.58 -26.36 -7.86
N ALA A 232 4.27 -26.52 -7.69
CA ALA A 232 3.28 -25.97 -8.61
C ALA A 232 3.29 -24.44 -8.60
N VAL A 233 3.48 -23.81 -7.43
CA VAL A 233 3.65 -22.36 -7.29
C VAL A 233 4.87 -21.86 -8.06
N HIS A 234 6.05 -22.49 -7.89
CA HIS A 234 7.26 -22.11 -8.63
C HIS A 234 7.06 -22.26 -10.13
N GLN A 235 6.55 -23.40 -10.61
CA GLN A 235 6.31 -23.61 -12.04
C GLN A 235 5.33 -22.59 -12.65
N ALA A 236 4.33 -22.15 -11.90
CA ALA A 236 3.41 -21.12 -12.34
C ALA A 236 4.12 -19.76 -12.43
N ILE A 237 4.91 -19.41 -11.42
CA ILE A 237 5.64 -18.12 -11.38
C ILE A 237 6.70 -18.09 -12.48
N ASP A 238 7.41 -19.18 -12.76
CA ASP A 238 8.37 -19.28 -13.84
C ASP A 238 7.78 -18.87 -15.20
N LYS A 239 6.53 -19.25 -15.47
CA LYS A 239 5.84 -18.85 -16.70
C LYS A 239 5.49 -17.35 -16.76
N LEU A 240 5.51 -16.63 -15.63
CA LEU A 240 5.18 -15.20 -15.55
C LEU A 240 6.39 -14.27 -15.67
N TYR A 241 7.62 -14.78 -15.65
CA TYR A 241 8.84 -13.96 -15.76
C TYR A 241 8.88 -13.03 -16.98
N PRO A 242 8.48 -13.46 -18.21
CA PRO A 242 8.46 -12.55 -19.36
C PRO A 242 7.52 -11.35 -19.15
N ILE A 243 6.35 -11.57 -18.52
CA ILE A 243 5.38 -10.50 -18.18
C ILE A 243 5.96 -9.58 -17.12
N TYR A 244 6.61 -10.14 -16.11
CA TYR A 244 7.30 -9.37 -15.07
C TYR A 244 8.36 -8.43 -15.66
N TYR A 245 9.23 -8.92 -16.56
CA TYR A 245 10.22 -8.08 -17.21
C TYR A 245 9.61 -7.00 -18.12
N ALA A 246 8.50 -7.31 -18.78
CA ALA A 246 7.76 -6.32 -19.54
C ALA A 246 7.17 -5.24 -18.63
N GLN A 247 6.64 -5.63 -17.45
CA GLN A 247 6.11 -4.71 -16.45
C GLN A 247 7.20 -3.77 -15.89
N ILE A 248 8.39 -4.30 -15.56
CA ILE A 248 9.55 -3.46 -15.19
C ILE A 248 9.84 -2.41 -16.25
N LYS A 249 9.94 -2.83 -17.53
CA LYS A 249 10.19 -1.91 -18.62
C LYS A 249 9.09 -0.86 -18.78
N ALA A 250 7.84 -1.23 -18.55
CA ALA A 250 6.70 -0.32 -18.64
C ALA A 250 6.78 0.78 -17.56
N VAL A 251 7.09 0.41 -16.31
CA VAL A 251 7.25 1.37 -15.20
C VAL A 251 8.49 2.23 -15.38
N LEU A 252 9.62 1.67 -15.83
CA LEU A 252 10.85 2.43 -16.09
C LEU A 252 10.76 3.41 -17.27
N ARG A 253 9.70 3.34 -18.09
CA ARG A 253 9.39 4.36 -19.10
C ARG A 253 8.58 5.53 -18.55
N SER A 254 8.12 5.46 -17.31
CA SER A 254 7.42 6.56 -16.67
C SER A 254 8.34 7.75 -16.43
N PRO A 255 7.89 8.99 -16.67
CA PRO A 255 8.68 10.19 -16.37
C PRO A 255 8.81 10.47 -14.87
N TYR A 256 8.01 9.82 -14.04
CA TYR A 256 7.99 10.01 -12.60
C TYR A 256 7.62 8.72 -11.86
N VAL A 257 8.44 8.32 -10.90
CA VAL A 257 8.23 7.12 -10.09
C VAL A 257 8.45 7.39 -8.62
N HIS A 258 7.77 6.61 -7.79
CA HIS A 258 8.02 6.48 -6.36
C HIS A 258 8.90 5.26 -6.11
N MET A 259 9.84 5.35 -5.19
CA MET A 259 10.74 4.25 -4.85
C MET A 259 10.93 4.13 -3.34
N ASP A 260 10.94 2.89 -2.85
CA ASP A 260 11.23 2.54 -1.46
C ASP A 260 11.70 1.09 -1.39
N GLU A 261 12.10 0.61 -0.22
CA GLU A 261 12.42 -0.79 0.01
C GLU A 261 11.84 -1.30 1.32
N THR A 262 11.53 -2.60 1.35
CA THR A 262 11.03 -3.26 2.57
C THR A 262 11.92 -4.44 2.96
N VAL A 263 12.01 -4.68 4.27
CA VAL A 263 12.77 -5.81 4.80
C VAL A 263 11.94 -7.09 4.70
N VAL A 264 12.56 -8.16 4.21
CA VAL A 264 12.07 -9.53 4.31
C VAL A 264 13.11 -10.41 5.00
N SER A 265 12.69 -11.46 5.70
CA SER A 265 13.60 -12.44 6.28
C SER A 265 13.78 -13.60 5.31
N VAL A 266 15.03 -13.96 5.03
CA VAL A 266 15.38 -15.11 4.18
C VAL A 266 16.02 -16.18 5.05
N ASN A 267 15.62 -17.43 4.89
CA ASN A 267 16.24 -18.52 5.61
C ASN A 267 17.64 -18.81 5.02
N ASP A 268 18.64 -18.88 5.88
CA ASP A 268 20.00 -19.24 5.50
C ASP A 268 20.16 -20.77 5.47
N ARG A 269 21.08 -21.26 4.64
CA ARG A 269 21.42 -22.71 4.54
C ARG A 269 21.80 -23.35 5.88
N LYS A 270 22.14 -22.54 6.89
CA LYS A 270 22.48 -22.96 8.26
C LYS A 270 21.29 -22.94 9.25
N GLY A 271 20.05 -22.79 8.76
CA GLY A 271 18.86 -22.70 9.61
C GLY A 271 18.70 -21.37 10.36
N LYS A 272 19.49 -20.34 10.02
CA LYS A 272 19.36 -18.97 10.51
C LYS A 272 18.67 -18.11 9.48
N THR A 273 17.97 -17.07 9.93
CA THR A 273 17.39 -16.09 9.04
C THR A 273 18.32 -14.88 8.90
N ARG A 274 18.48 -14.35 7.68
CA ARG A 274 19.14 -13.09 7.41
C ARG A 274 18.13 -12.05 6.94
N LYS A 275 18.43 -10.78 7.19
CA LYS A 275 17.68 -9.66 6.59
C LYS A 275 18.02 -9.58 5.12
N ALA A 276 16.99 -9.46 4.31
CA ALA A 276 17.06 -9.17 2.89
C ALA A 276 16.10 -8.02 2.56
N TYR A 277 16.26 -7.43 1.40
CA TYR A 277 15.48 -6.27 0.98
C TYR A 277 14.79 -6.55 -0.35
N LEU A 278 13.54 -6.16 -0.40
CA LEU A 278 12.71 -6.14 -1.58
C LEU A 278 12.49 -4.66 -1.93
N TRP A 279 12.97 -4.24 -3.10
CA TRP A 279 12.77 -2.91 -3.62
C TRP A 279 11.39 -2.80 -4.25
N ASP A 280 10.77 -1.65 -4.17
CA ASP A 280 9.49 -1.35 -4.78
C ASP A 280 9.57 -0.06 -5.58
N MET A 281 8.97 -0.06 -6.76
CA MET A 281 8.87 1.09 -7.63
C MET A 281 7.47 1.20 -8.21
N VAL A 282 6.82 2.35 -8.00
CA VAL A 282 5.45 2.63 -8.42
C VAL A 282 5.45 3.76 -9.45
N ASP A 283 4.74 3.58 -10.56
CA ASP A 283 4.49 4.64 -11.52
C ASP A 283 3.67 5.76 -10.87
N GLY A 284 4.27 6.95 -10.75
CA GLY A 284 3.64 8.15 -10.19
C GLY A 284 2.98 9.03 -11.25
N SER A 285 3.08 8.66 -12.53
CA SER A 285 2.48 9.42 -13.62
C SER A 285 0.97 9.23 -13.72
N PRO A 286 0.23 10.14 -14.38
CA PRO A 286 -1.21 9.99 -14.60
C PRO A 286 -1.59 8.73 -15.38
N GLN A 287 -0.68 8.16 -16.19
CA GLN A 287 -0.92 6.93 -16.93
C GLN A 287 -1.01 5.70 -16.02
N ASN A 288 -0.35 5.76 -14.87
CA ASN A 288 -0.34 4.72 -13.85
C ASN A 288 -0.25 3.29 -14.42
N LYS A 289 0.91 2.94 -14.97
CA LYS A 289 1.16 1.61 -15.54
C LYS A 289 1.36 0.52 -14.48
N GLY A 290 1.22 0.86 -13.21
CA GLY A 290 1.35 -0.06 -12.10
C GLY A 290 2.67 0.10 -11.34
N LEU A 291 3.18 -1.02 -10.89
CA LEU A 291 4.38 -1.06 -10.04
C LEU A 291 5.25 -2.27 -10.39
N PHE A 292 6.45 -2.32 -9.82
CA PHE A 292 7.22 -3.57 -9.74
C PHE A 292 8.02 -3.67 -8.46
N PHE A 293 8.11 -4.89 -7.95
CA PHE A 293 9.06 -5.28 -6.92
C PHE A 293 10.32 -5.86 -7.57
N TYR A 294 11.48 -5.59 -6.95
CA TYR A 294 12.75 -6.11 -7.42
C TYR A 294 13.54 -6.75 -6.27
N TYR A 295 13.99 -7.96 -6.49
CA TYR A 295 14.82 -8.70 -5.52
C TYR A 295 16.12 -9.13 -6.19
N ARG A 296 17.25 -8.88 -5.54
CA ARG A 296 18.55 -9.37 -5.99
C ARG A 296 19.41 -9.73 -4.79
N GLU A 297 19.46 -11.03 -4.48
CA GLU A 297 20.18 -11.59 -3.33
C GLU A 297 19.86 -10.89 -1.99
N GLY A 298 18.74 -10.18 -1.93
CA GLY A 298 18.30 -9.39 -0.79
C GLY A 298 19.21 -8.22 -0.43
N SER A 299 20.00 -7.73 -1.37
CA SER A 299 20.91 -6.62 -1.14
C SER A 299 20.21 -5.27 -1.14
N ARG A 300 20.61 -4.37 -0.23
CA ARG A 300 20.25 -2.95 -0.17
C ARG A 300 21.37 -2.05 -0.70
N SER A 301 22.29 -2.59 -1.47
CA SER A 301 23.46 -1.83 -1.94
C SER A 301 23.08 -0.82 -3.01
N GLN A 302 23.87 0.25 -3.09
CA GLN A 302 23.78 1.24 -4.15
C GLN A 302 23.93 0.60 -5.54
N GLN A 303 24.73 -0.46 -5.68
CA GLN A 303 24.90 -1.18 -6.94
C GLN A 303 23.61 -1.81 -7.43
N VAL A 304 22.82 -2.42 -6.54
CA VAL A 304 21.51 -3.01 -6.91
C VAL A 304 20.55 -1.92 -7.36
N MET A 305 20.51 -0.78 -6.67
CA MET A 305 19.72 0.37 -7.06
C MET A 305 20.14 0.89 -8.45
N GLN A 306 21.42 1.03 -8.71
CA GLN A 306 21.93 1.46 -10.01
C GLN A 306 21.59 0.50 -11.14
N LEU A 307 21.68 -0.81 -10.89
CA LEU A 307 21.27 -1.84 -11.87
C LEU A 307 19.77 -1.78 -12.16
N MET A 308 18.94 -1.58 -11.12
CA MET A 308 17.48 -1.47 -11.28
C MET A 308 17.08 -0.23 -12.08
N LEU A 309 17.82 0.86 -11.93
CA LEU A 309 17.57 2.16 -12.58
C LEU A 309 18.41 2.37 -13.86
N ASP A 310 19.05 1.32 -14.38
CA ASP A 310 19.90 1.47 -15.56
C ASP A 310 19.12 2.05 -16.75
N GLY A 311 19.64 3.17 -17.28
CA GLY A 311 19.00 3.91 -18.37
C GLY A 311 17.76 4.74 -18.00
N TYR A 312 17.32 4.75 -16.72
CA TYR A 312 16.18 5.56 -16.29
C TYR A 312 16.47 7.07 -16.40
N LYS A 313 15.47 7.80 -16.91
CA LYS A 313 15.49 9.26 -17.02
C LYS A 313 14.15 9.80 -16.56
N GLY A 314 14.15 10.65 -15.54
CA GLY A 314 12.92 11.20 -14.99
C GLY A 314 13.05 11.60 -13.53
N ALA A 315 11.94 11.77 -12.86
CA ALA A 315 11.87 12.09 -11.45
C ALA A 315 11.68 10.84 -10.60
N ILE A 316 12.37 10.79 -9.44
CA ILE A 316 12.25 9.71 -8.46
C ILE A 316 11.93 10.32 -7.11
N GLN A 317 10.81 9.90 -6.49
CA GLN A 317 10.45 10.26 -5.14
C GLN A 317 10.82 9.17 -4.15
N THR A 318 11.49 9.55 -3.05
CA THR A 318 11.99 8.63 -2.03
C THR A 318 11.71 9.13 -0.61
N ASP A 319 11.98 8.28 0.39
CA ASP A 319 11.92 8.66 1.82
C ASP A 319 13.07 9.57 2.29
N GLY A 320 14.08 9.79 1.44
CA GLY A 320 15.29 10.56 1.77
C GLY A 320 16.34 9.72 2.51
N TYR A 321 16.35 8.41 2.37
CA TYR A 321 17.44 7.56 2.86
C TYR A 321 18.74 7.88 2.14
N LYS A 322 19.87 7.86 2.88
CA LYS A 322 21.18 8.31 2.40
C LYS A 322 21.66 7.59 1.11
N ALA A 323 21.27 6.33 0.90
CA ALA A 323 21.69 5.60 -0.29
C ALA A 323 21.16 6.25 -1.59
N TYR A 324 20.02 6.94 -1.53
CA TYR A 324 19.42 7.62 -2.67
C TYR A 324 20.14 8.92 -3.05
N GLU A 325 20.98 9.49 -2.16
CA GLU A 325 21.77 10.70 -2.47
C GLU A 325 22.71 10.48 -3.67
N ALA A 326 23.09 9.24 -3.94
CA ALA A 326 23.88 8.89 -5.12
C ALA A 326 23.14 9.15 -6.44
N LEU A 327 21.82 9.14 -6.45
CA LEU A 327 21.01 9.47 -7.62
C LEU A 327 21.10 10.94 -8.00
N ASP A 328 21.37 11.81 -7.03
CA ASP A 328 21.52 13.25 -7.22
C ASP A 328 22.71 13.63 -8.12
N GLN A 329 23.69 12.74 -8.20
CA GLN A 329 24.86 12.92 -9.07
C GLN A 329 24.56 12.54 -10.53
N THR A 330 23.38 12.00 -10.81
CA THR A 330 23.00 11.54 -12.12
C THR A 330 22.26 12.65 -12.86
N ARG A 331 22.85 13.19 -13.91
CA ARG A 331 22.33 14.34 -14.70
C ARG A 331 20.89 14.20 -15.19
N TRP A 332 20.38 12.97 -15.31
CA TRP A 332 19.09 12.65 -15.91
C TRP A 332 18.00 12.32 -14.89
N ILE A 333 18.33 12.36 -13.60
CA ILE A 333 17.41 12.06 -12.51
C ILE A 333 17.12 13.31 -11.69
N THR A 334 15.85 13.62 -11.50
CA THR A 334 15.38 14.62 -10.53
C THR A 334 14.95 13.89 -9.26
N LEU A 335 15.70 14.06 -8.17
CA LEU A 335 15.39 13.42 -6.91
C LEU A 335 14.45 14.28 -6.07
N LEU A 336 13.34 13.69 -5.62
CA LEU A 336 12.38 14.29 -4.69
C LEU A 336 12.38 13.53 -3.37
N HIS A 337 12.09 14.25 -2.28
CA HIS A 337 11.96 13.66 -0.96
C HIS A 337 10.53 13.78 -0.41
N CYS A 338 10.16 12.83 0.44
CA CYS A 338 8.85 12.71 1.05
C CYS A 338 8.65 13.73 2.18
N MET A 339 7.68 14.64 2.02
CA MET A 339 7.31 15.62 3.04
C MET A 339 6.70 14.95 4.29
N ALA A 340 6.00 13.81 4.13
CA ALA A 340 5.45 13.06 5.27
C ALA A 340 6.55 12.53 6.20
N HIS A 341 7.71 12.13 5.67
CA HIS A 341 8.85 11.71 6.48
C HIS A 341 9.47 12.87 7.25
N ALA A 342 9.60 14.04 6.62
CA ALA A 342 10.05 15.24 7.31
C ALA A 342 9.07 15.63 8.45
N ARG A 343 7.77 15.68 8.17
CA ARG A 343 6.72 15.94 9.17
C ARG A 343 6.77 14.96 10.33
N ARG A 344 6.92 13.66 10.06
CA ARG A 344 6.98 12.60 11.09
C ARG A 344 8.12 12.82 12.08
N LYS A 345 9.26 13.40 11.65
CA LYS A 345 10.37 13.75 12.57
C LYS A 345 9.94 14.75 13.64
N PHE A 346 9.16 15.76 13.25
CA PHE A 346 8.60 16.73 14.19
C PHE A 346 7.48 16.14 15.05
N GLU A 347 6.58 15.37 14.46
CA GLU A 347 5.49 14.70 15.18
C GLU A 347 5.98 13.83 16.34
N ASN A 348 7.06 13.09 16.14
CA ASN A 348 7.63 12.17 17.12
C ASN A 348 8.18 12.88 18.37
N ILE A 349 8.50 14.17 18.27
CA ILE A 349 9.05 14.98 19.36
C ILE A 349 8.06 16.01 19.91
N LYS A 350 6.79 15.98 19.46
CA LYS A 350 5.74 16.92 19.85
C LYS A 350 5.56 17.01 21.37
N ALA A 351 5.67 15.87 22.08
CA ALA A 351 5.54 15.84 23.55
C ALA A 351 6.69 16.55 24.26
N GLN A 352 7.89 16.64 23.64
CA GLN A 352 9.08 17.26 24.23
C GLN A 352 9.15 18.77 23.95
N TYR A 353 8.62 19.22 22.80
CA TYR A 353 8.68 20.62 22.34
C TYR A 353 7.29 21.08 21.86
N PRO A 354 6.25 21.09 22.70
CA PRO A 354 4.87 21.27 22.26
C PRO A 354 4.65 22.60 21.52
N GLN A 355 5.21 23.71 22.02
CA GLN A 355 5.03 25.05 21.45
C GLN A 355 5.69 25.17 20.06
N ASP A 356 6.99 24.83 19.96
CA ASP A 356 7.74 24.93 18.70
C ASP A 356 7.19 24.00 17.62
N ILE A 357 6.86 22.77 18.02
CA ILE A 357 6.37 21.74 17.08
C ILE A 357 4.97 22.05 16.57
N GLN A 358 4.11 22.65 17.39
CA GLN A 358 2.78 23.04 16.98
C GLN A 358 2.81 24.03 15.80
N ILE A 359 3.75 24.97 15.82
CA ILE A 359 3.95 25.96 14.74
C ILE A 359 4.26 25.24 13.41
N VAL A 360 5.30 24.44 13.39
CA VAL A 360 5.73 23.79 12.14
C VAL A 360 4.72 22.77 11.63
N LEU A 361 4.02 22.05 12.53
CA LEU A 361 2.97 21.11 12.14
C LEU A 361 1.76 21.82 11.52
N LYS A 362 1.39 23.02 11.97
CA LYS A 362 0.33 23.83 11.34
C LYS A 362 0.70 24.16 9.88
N TYR A 363 1.94 24.55 9.62
CA TYR A 363 2.42 24.79 8.25
C TYR A 363 2.33 23.53 7.37
N PHE A 364 2.78 22.37 7.88
CA PHE A 364 2.61 21.11 7.16
C PHE A 364 1.14 20.81 6.89
N ALA A 365 0.25 21.03 7.86
CA ALA A 365 -1.19 20.80 7.67
C ALA A 365 -1.76 21.66 6.53
N LEU A 366 -1.37 22.93 6.43
CA LEU A 366 -1.78 23.82 5.34
C LEU A 366 -1.34 23.29 3.96
N LEU A 367 -0.09 22.80 3.83
CA LEU A 367 0.36 22.19 2.57
C LEU A 367 -0.50 20.99 2.17
N TYR A 368 -0.83 20.12 3.12
CA TYR A 368 -1.67 18.96 2.86
C TYR A 368 -3.16 19.32 2.58
N GLN A 369 -3.65 20.43 3.14
CA GLN A 369 -4.98 20.94 2.79
C GLN A 369 -5.05 21.39 1.33
N ILE A 370 -4.01 22.08 0.83
CA ILE A 370 -3.92 22.47 -0.58
C ILE A 370 -3.99 21.22 -1.47
N GLU A 371 -3.14 20.21 -1.19
CA GLU A 371 -3.12 18.96 -1.96
C GLU A 371 -4.47 18.22 -1.91
N ALA A 372 -5.13 18.21 -0.76
CA ALA A 372 -6.44 17.60 -0.60
C ALA A 372 -7.52 18.31 -1.43
N ASN A 373 -7.49 19.64 -1.46
CA ASN A 373 -8.42 20.46 -2.25
C ASN A 373 -8.22 20.26 -3.76
N LEU A 374 -6.94 20.26 -4.21
CA LEU A 374 -6.57 19.97 -5.61
C LEU A 374 -7.07 18.59 -6.05
N LYS A 375 -6.86 17.59 -5.23
CA LYS A 375 -7.30 16.21 -5.51
C LYS A 375 -8.82 16.09 -5.56
N GLU A 376 -9.54 16.73 -4.64
CA GLU A 376 -11.01 16.61 -4.56
C GLU A 376 -11.71 17.22 -5.76
N ARG A 377 -11.20 18.33 -6.28
CA ARG A 377 -11.76 18.97 -7.48
C ARG A 377 -11.18 18.43 -8.79
N HIS A 378 -10.34 17.39 -8.74
CA HIS A 378 -9.70 16.80 -9.92
C HIS A 378 -8.95 17.84 -10.77
N ALA A 379 -8.17 18.73 -10.13
CA ALA A 379 -7.42 19.77 -10.81
C ALA A 379 -6.46 19.19 -11.86
N SER A 380 -6.31 19.88 -12.99
CA SER A 380 -5.32 19.52 -14.00
C SER A 380 -3.89 19.67 -13.50
N LEU A 381 -2.91 19.14 -14.23
CA LEU A 381 -1.50 19.27 -13.84
C LEU A 381 -1.03 20.73 -13.85
N GLU A 382 -1.51 21.51 -14.82
CA GLU A 382 -1.21 22.95 -14.93
C GLU A 382 -1.83 23.74 -13.79
N GLU A 383 -3.09 23.48 -13.47
CA GLU A 383 -3.79 24.09 -12.32
C GLU A 383 -3.12 23.72 -11.00
N THR A 384 -2.72 22.45 -10.84
CA THR A 384 -2.01 21.97 -9.67
C THR A 384 -0.69 22.70 -9.49
N GLN A 385 0.10 22.83 -10.54
CA GLN A 385 1.37 23.54 -10.48
C GLN A 385 1.18 25.03 -10.12
N LYS A 386 0.26 25.71 -10.81
CA LYS A 386 -0.02 27.12 -10.57
C LYS A 386 -0.47 27.38 -9.13
N GLU A 387 -1.38 26.58 -8.60
CA GLU A 387 -1.86 26.74 -7.23
C GLU A 387 -0.77 26.45 -6.18
N ARG A 388 0.10 25.49 -6.44
CA ARG A 388 1.28 25.23 -5.59
C ARG A 388 2.23 26.42 -5.61
N GLU A 389 2.47 27.03 -6.77
CA GLU A 389 3.31 28.25 -6.88
C GLU A 389 2.70 29.41 -6.08
N GLU A 390 1.37 29.61 -6.18
CA GLU A 390 0.68 30.71 -5.52
C GLU A 390 0.48 30.48 -4.00
N LYS A 391 0.16 29.26 -3.56
CA LYS A 391 -0.23 28.98 -2.17
C LYS A 391 0.83 28.18 -1.39
N SER A 392 1.44 27.14 -2.00
CA SER A 392 2.37 26.27 -1.27
C SER A 392 3.77 26.89 -1.12
N VAL A 393 4.27 27.58 -2.14
CA VAL A 393 5.61 28.21 -2.09
C VAL A 393 5.71 29.24 -0.95
N PRO A 394 4.76 30.15 -0.73
CA PRO A 394 4.82 31.06 0.42
C PRO A 394 4.87 30.35 1.77
N ILE A 395 4.13 29.25 1.93
CA ILE A 395 4.14 28.43 3.15
C ILE A 395 5.50 27.72 3.32
N LEU A 396 6.05 27.14 2.24
CA LEU A 396 7.37 26.51 2.26
C LEU A 396 8.46 27.51 2.67
N ASN A 397 8.42 28.73 2.15
CA ASN A 397 9.35 29.80 2.54
C ASN A 397 9.26 30.14 4.05
N LYS A 398 8.06 30.11 4.63
CA LYS A 398 7.86 30.31 6.08
C LYS A 398 8.40 29.14 6.89
N ILE A 399 8.18 27.91 6.44
CA ILE A 399 8.77 26.72 7.10
C ILE A 399 10.30 26.83 7.06
N GLU A 400 10.89 27.15 5.92
CA GLU A 400 12.34 27.29 5.78
C GLU A 400 12.91 28.38 6.71
N GLN A 401 12.26 29.53 6.76
CA GLN A 401 12.63 30.63 7.64
C GLN A 401 12.60 30.20 9.11
N TRP A 402 11.52 29.52 9.52
CA TRP A 402 11.39 28.98 10.87
C TRP A 402 12.49 27.95 11.18
N LEU A 403 12.74 27.00 10.26
CA LEU A 403 13.79 26.00 10.41
C LEU A 403 15.18 26.64 10.58
N LYS A 404 15.51 27.65 9.76
CA LYS A 404 16.79 28.38 9.82
C LYS A 404 16.93 29.13 11.15
N GLN A 405 15.88 29.84 11.58
CA GLN A 405 15.88 30.55 12.86
C GLN A 405 16.06 29.59 14.03
N LYS A 406 15.23 28.54 14.10
CA LYS A 406 15.27 27.55 15.18
C LYS A 406 16.57 26.75 15.23
N SER A 407 17.24 26.56 14.08
CA SER A 407 18.55 25.89 14.07
C SER A 407 19.62 26.67 14.81
N LEU A 408 19.51 28.00 14.90
CA LEU A 408 20.45 28.87 15.64
C LEU A 408 20.20 28.82 17.16
N GLU A 409 18.94 28.56 17.55
CA GLU A 409 18.51 28.53 18.95
C GLU A 409 18.61 27.13 19.58
N THR A 410 18.84 26.10 18.76
CA THR A 410 18.70 24.70 19.17
C THR A 410 20.04 23.96 19.13
N THR A 411 20.31 23.16 20.16
CA THR A 411 21.51 22.30 20.16
C THR A 411 21.44 21.26 19.04
N PRO A 412 22.46 21.15 18.17
CA PRO A 412 22.41 20.27 16.99
C PRO A 412 22.15 18.78 17.27
N LYS A 413 22.54 18.28 18.45
CA LYS A 413 22.36 16.88 18.89
C LYS A 413 21.07 16.65 19.69
N SER A 414 20.25 17.69 19.92
CA SER A 414 18.93 17.51 20.52
C SER A 414 17.97 16.88 19.50
N SER A 415 16.89 16.24 19.96
CA SER A 415 15.89 15.64 19.07
C SER A 415 15.26 16.69 18.13
N LEU A 416 15.08 17.94 18.61
CA LEU A 416 14.63 19.05 17.77
C LEU A 416 15.70 19.45 16.75
N GLY A 417 16.98 19.59 17.17
CA GLY A 417 18.09 19.90 16.27
C GLY A 417 18.28 18.84 15.16
N GLU A 418 18.11 17.57 15.49
CA GLU A 418 18.16 16.48 14.52
C GLU A 418 16.99 16.54 13.51
N ALA A 419 15.77 16.84 13.97
CA ALA A 419 14.62 17.02 13.10
C ALA A 419 14.78 18.21 12.14
N ILE A 420 15.25 19.35 12.65
CA ILE A 420 15.56 20.55 11.86
C ILE A 420 16.68 20.26 10.84
N SER A 421 17.76 19.64 11.28
CA SER A 421 18.89 19.28 10.41
C SER A 421 18.47 18.29 9.30
N TYR A 422 17.59 17.33 9.62
CA TYR A 422 17.04 16.42 8.63
C TYR A 422 16.27 17.18 7.53
N ALA A 423 15.39 18.11 7.92
CA ALA A 423 14.59 18.89 6.99
C ALA A 423 15.46 19.84 6.15
N LEU A 424 16.35 20.64 6.77
CA LEU A 424 17.19 21.61 6.08
C LEU A 424 18.13 20.96 5.06
N LYS A 425 18.76 19.83 5.40
CA LYS A 425 19.66 19.11 4.47
C LYS A 425 18.95 18.59 3.21
N ARG A 426 17.64 18.47 3.25
CA ARG A 426 16.80 17.91 2.19
C ARG A 426 15.84 18.92 1.60
N TRP A 427 15.94 20.18 2.00
CA TRP A 427 14.91 21.19 1.77
C TRP A 427 14.58 21.38 0.29
N ASP A 428 15.59 21.52 -0.54
CA ASP A 428 15.39 21.70 -1.99
C ASP A 428 14.61 20.52 -2.60
N LYS A 429 14.92 19.29 -2.17
CA LYS A 429 14.27 18.07 -2.65
C LYS A 429 12.89 17.86 -2.06
N LEU A 430 12.65 18.34 -0.85
CA LEU A 430 11.33 18.38 -0.24
C LEU A 430 10.41 19.38 -0.94
N CYS A 431 10.96 20.51 -1.39
CA CYS A 431 10.24 21.55 -2.12
C CYS A 431 10.06 21.24 -3.60
N ALA A 432 10.82 20.29 -4.18
CA ALA A 432 10.80 20.02 -5.62
C ALA A 432 9.41 19.61 -6.16
N TYR A 433 8.49 19.14 -5.31
CA TYR A 433 7.15 18.74 -5.75
C TYR A 433 6.33 19.89 -6.33
N VAL A 434 6.62 21.15 -5.96
CA VAL A 434 5.88 22.30 -6.50
C VAL A 434 6.30 22.68 -7.93
N THR A 435 7.43 22.15 -8.43
CA THR A 435 7.97 22.49 -9.75
C THR A 435 7.23 21.80 -10.91
N ASN A 436 6.42 20.79 -10.62
CA ASN A 436 5.64 20.09 -11.63
C ASN A 436 4.34 19.56 -11.02
N GLY A 437 3.22 19.81 -11.67
CA GLY A 437 1.90 19.36 -11.19
C GLY A 437 1.76 17.84 -11.07
N MET A 438 2.58 17.07 -11.77
CA MET A 438 2.58 15.61 -11.71
C MET A 438 3.22 15.06 -10.41
N TYR A 439 4.13 15.80 -9.78
CA TYR A 439 4.85 15.32 -8.61
C TYR A 439 3.95 15.29 -7.37
N HIS A 440 4.15 14.32 -6.50
CA HIS A 440 3.42 14.22 -5.24
C HIS A 440 4.20 14.88 -4.10
N ILE A 441 3.49 15.39 -3.11
CA ILE A 441 4.10 15.95 -1.89
C ILE A 441 4.79 14.88 -1.04
N ASP A 442 4.38 13.61 -1.17
CA ASP A 442 4.89 12.51 -0.35
C ASP A 442 5.06 11.19 -1.12
N ASN A 443 5.68 10.22 -0.47
CA ASN A 443 5.97 8.90 -1.02
C ASN A 443 4.91 7.84 -0.65
N ASN A 444 3.71 8.26 -0.22
CA ASN A 444 2.65 7.37 0.22
C ASN A 444 2.19 6.33 -0.83
N PRO A 445 2.24 6.57 -2.16
CA PRO A 445 1.92 5.53 -3.14
C PRO A 445 2.73 4.25 -2.95
N VAL A 446 4.06 4.35 -2.83
CA VAL A 446 4.92 3.18 -2.64
C VAL A 446 4.82 2.61 -1.21
N GLU A 447 4.58 3.43 -0.19
CA GLU A 447 4.32 2.91 1.17
C GLU A 447 3.04 2.04 1.21
N ARG A 448 2.02 2.38 0.40
CA ARG A 448 0.80 1.57 0.28
C ARG A 448 1.04 0.24 -0.44
N SER A 449 1.86 0.22 -1.49
CA SER A 449 2.20 -1.00 -2.23
C SER A 449 3.07 -1.98 -1.41
N ILE A 450 3.91 -1.47 -0.51
CA ILE A 450 4.68 -2.29 0.43
C ILE A 450 3.81 -2.93 1.51
N ARG A 451 2.67 -2.33 1.87
CA ARG A 451 1.84 -2.78 2.99
C ARG A 451 1.38 -4.24 2.90
N PRO A 452 0.94 -4.81 1.75
CA PRO A 452 0.60 -6.22 1.63
C PRO A 452 1.78 -7.14 1.96
N ILE A 453 3.00 -6.81 1.52
CA ILE A 453 4.21 -7.56 1.87
C ILE A 453 4.47 -7.50 3.38
N ALA A 454 4.31 -6.31 3.98
CA ALA A 454 4.49 -6.12 5.42
C ALA A 454 3.47 -6.88 6.27
N LEU A 455 2.25 -7.08 5.77
CA LEU A 455 1.22 -7.92 6.38
C LEU A 455 1.52 -9.40 6.17
N GLY A 456 1.85 -9.80 4.94
CA GLY A 456 2.14 -11.17 4.56
C GLY A 456 3.28 -11.77 5.37
N ARG A 457 4.37 -11.03 5.57
CA ARG A 457 5.52 -11.51 6.38
C ARG A 457 5.18 -11.81 7.84
N LYS A 458 4.09 -11.28 8.39
CA LYS A 458 3.58 -11.66 9.71
C LYS A 458 2.94 -13.05 9.72
N ASN A 459 2.53 -13.56 8.56
CA ASN A 459 1.94 -14.88 8.40
C ASN A 459 2.98 -15.94 7.99
N TRP A 460 3.85 -15.65 7.02
CA TRP A 460 4.83 -16.61 6.53
C TRP A 460 6.24 -16.45 7.16
N LEU A 461 6.50 -15.39 7.94
CA LEU A 461 7.67 -15.07 8.77
C LEU A 461 8.98 -14.91 7.98
N PHE A 462 9.32 -15.83 7.09
CA PHE A 462 10.52 -15.83 6.25
C PHE A 462 10.27 -16.50 4.90
N ILE A 463 11.06 -16.17 3.92
CA ILE A 463 11.14 -16.85 2.62
C ILE A 463 12.27 -17.89 2.64
N LYS A 464 12.10 -18.96 1.87
CA LYS A 464 12.94 -20.16 1.95
C LYS A 464 14.40 -19.91 1.53
N ASN A 465 14.61 -19.19 0.43
CA ASN A 465 15.90 -18.92 -0.20
C ASN A 465 15.78 -17.69 -1.13
N ASP A 466 16.87 -17.31 -1.78
CA ASP A 466 16.89 -16.16 -2.71
C ASP A 466 15.99 -16.37 -3.94
N GLU A 467 15.93 -17.58 -4.49
CA GLU A 467 15.01 -17.93 -5.58
C GLU A 467 13.55 -17.65 -5.20
N SER A 468 13.13 -18.05 -3.99
CA SER A 468 11.79 -17.70 -3.48
C SER A 468 11.61 -16.20 -3.23
N GLY A 469 12.69 -15.45 -3.06
CA GLY A 469 12.70 -13.98 -2.99
C GLY A 469 12.43 -13.35 -4.35
N GLU A 470 13.01 -13.90 -5.41
CA GLU A 470 12.75 -13.50 -6.80
C GLU A 470 11.31 -13.83 -7.19
N ASP A 471 10.81 -15.03 -6.87
CA ASP A 471 9.42 -15.40 -7.07
C ASP A 471 8.45 -14.45 -6.37
N LEU A 472 8.76 -14.08 -5.13
CA LEU A 472 7.97 -13.10 -4.40
C LEU A 472 7.93 -11.75 -5.13
N ALA A 473 9.04 -11.30 -5.69
CA ALA A 473 9.09 -10.07 -6.49
C ALA A 473 8.21 -10.18 -7.74
N VAL A 474 8.33 -11.27 -8.49
CA VAL A 474 7.55 -11.52 -9.72
C VAL A 474 6.06 -11.49 -9.45
N ILE A 475 5.60 -12.35 -8.56
CA ILE A 475 4.16 -12.53 -8.35
C ILE A 475 3.53 -11.32 -7.64
N SER A 476 4.25 -10.70 -6.69
CA SER A 476 3.75 -9.49 -6.02
C SER A 476 3.65 -8.30 -6.97
N THR A 477 4.58 -8.16 -7.92
CA THR A 477 4.50 -7.15 -8.98
C THR A 477 3.18 -7.25 -9.74
N LEU A 478 2.86 -8.44 -10.22
CA LEU A 478 1.71 -8.65 -11.10
C LEU A 478 0.39 -8.56 -10.33
N ILE A 479 0.31 -9.19 -9.15
CA ILE A 479 -0.88 -9.13 -8.30
C ILE A 479 -1.16 -7.71 -7.84
N GLN A 480 -0.16 -7.01 -7.30
CA GLN A 480 -0.39 -5.67 -6.78
C GLN A 480 -0.58 -4.62 -7.86
N THR A 481 -0.03 -4.83 -9.06
CA THR A 481 -0.40 -4.02 -10.23
C THR A 481 -1.89 -4.22 -10.57
N CYS A 482 -2.41 -5.45 -10.55
CA CYS A 482 -3.85 -5.69 -10.72
C CYS A 482 -4.66 -4.95 -9.65
N GLU A 483 -4.33 -5.11 -8.37
CA GLU A 483 -5.04 -4.45 -7.27
C GLU A 483 -5.00 -2.92 -7.37
N LEU A 484 -3.85 -2.34 -7.71
CA LEU A 484 -3.67 -0.91 -7.92
C LEU A 484 -4.57 -0.37 -9.04
N LEU A 485 -4.77 -1.16 -10.10
CA LEU A 485 -5.60 -0.82 -11.25
C LEU A 485 -7.07 -1.24 -11.09
N GLY A 486 -7.47 -1.80 -9.93
CA GLY A 486 -8.84 -2.25 -9.68
C GLY A 486 -9.22 -3.53 -10.41
N ILE A 487 -8.25 -4.32 -10.87
CA ILE A 487 -8.43 -5.58 -11.59
C ILE A 487 -8.42 -6.74 -10.58
N ASN A 488 -9.32 -7.71 -10.74
CA ASN A 488 -9.30 -8.92 -9.93
C ASN A 488 -8.08 -9.80 -10.29
N PRO A 489 -7.12 -10.02 -9.38
CA PRO A 489 -5.92 -10.81 -9.66
C PRO A 489 -6.21 -12.24 -10.08
N LYS A 490 -7.26 -12.87 -9.53
CA LYS A 490 -7.66 -14.23 -9.87
C LYS A 490 -8.11 -14.34 -11.33
N ASP A 491 -8.92 -13.38 -11.78
CA ASP A 491 -9.44 -13.38 -13.15
C ASP A 491 -8.31 -13.10 -14.14
N TRP A 492 -7.45 -12.14 -13.82
CA TRP A 492 -6.28 -11.84 -14.63
C TRP A 492 -5.34 -13.05 -14.76
N LEU A 493 -4.97 -13.69 -13.64
CA LEU A 493 -4.13 -14.90 -13.63
C LEU A 493 -4.77 -16.02 -14.45
N SER A 494 -6.08 -16.28 -14.27
CA SER A 494 -6.80 -17.34 -14.99
C SER A 494 -6.75 -17.11 -16.50
N LYS A 495 -7.07 -15.91 -16.97
CA LYS A 495 -7.03 -15.55 -18.39
C LYS A 495 -5.59 -15.56 -18.95
N THR A 496 -4.63 -15.06 -18.17
CA THR A 496 -3.21 -15.06 -18.57
C THR A 496 -2.70 -16.47 -18.73
N PHE A 497 -2.88 -17.34 -17.76
CA PHE A 497 -2.42 -18.72 -17.84
C PHE A 497 -3.10 -19.50 -18.95
N SER A 498 -4.39 -19.27 -19.21
CA SER A 498 -5.07 -19.93 -20.36
C SER A 498 -4.45 -19.55 -21.71
N LYS A 499 -3.86 -18.36 -21.82
CA LYS A 499 -3.19 -17.89 -23.05
C LYS A 499 -1.76 -18.40 -23.18
N ILE A 500 -1.03 -18.56 -22.07
CA ILE A 500 0.39 -18.92 -22.10
C ILE A 500 0.65 -20.41 -21.82
N ALA A 501 -0.37 -21.17 -21.40
CA ALA A 501 -0.23 -22.60 -21.15
C ALA A 501 0.28 -23.32 -22.40
N GLY A 502 1.34 -24.15 -22.24
CA GLY A 502 1.97 -24.87 -23.35
C GLY A 502 2.83 -24.03 -24.29
N GLN A 503 2.96 -22.73 -24.06
CA GLN A 503 3.84 -21.86 -24.85
C GLN A 503 5.16 -21.66 -24.10
N ASN A 504 6.28 -21.93 -24.77
CA ASN A 504 7.61 -21.64 -24.24
C ASN A 504 8.07 -20.22 -24.60
N ASN A 505 7.45 -19.63 -25.60
CA ASN A 505 7.77 -18.28 -26.08
C ASN A 505 6.47 -17.55 -26.47
N TYR A 506 6.19 -16.42 -25.85
CA TYR A 506 4.99 -15.63 -26.10
C TYR A 506 5.30 -14.13 -25.98
N ASN A 507 4.48 -13.28 -26.62
CA ASN A 507 4.58 -11.83 -26.45
C ASN A 507 3.94 -11.43 -25.10
N PRO A 508 4.71 -10.90 -24.13
CA PRO A 508 4.18 -10.54 -22.82
C PRO A 508 3.41 -9.22 -22.81
N GLU A 509 3.64 -8.29 -23.74
CA GLU A 509 3.09 -6.93 -23.72
C GLU A 509 1.55 -6.89 -23.65
N PRO A 510 0.79 -7.65 -24.46
CA PRO A 510 -0.67 -7.66 -24.39
C PRO A 510 -1.24 -8.31 -23.12
N LEU A 511 -0.38 -8.95 -22.31
CA LEU A 511 -0.76 -9.64 -21.09
C LEU A 511 -0.53 -8.80 -19.84
N LEU A 512 0.06 -7.62 -19.97
CA LEU A 512 0.29 -6.71 -18.85
C LEU A 512 -1.04 -6.30 -18.21
N PRO A 513 -1.11 -6.17 -16.88
CA PRO A 513 -2.35 -5.84 -16.19
C PRO A 513 -3.05 -4.59 -16.74
N TYR A 514 -2.31 -3.53 -17.06
CA TYR A 514 -2.91 -2.29 -17.60
C TYR A 514 -3.47 -2.41 -19.04
N HIS A 515 -3.27 -3.54 -19.72
CA HIS A 515 -3.93 -3.89 -20.98
C HIS A 515 -5.10 -4.86 -20.79
N TYR A 516 -5.40 -5.20 -19.52
CA TYR A 516 -6.50 -6.10 -19.21
C TYR A 516 -7.82 -5.36 -19.32
N GLU A 517 -8.54 -5.62 -20.39
CA GLU A 517 -9.93 -5.19 -20.52
C GLU A 517 -10.82 -6.18 -19.78
N GLU A 518 -11.47 -5.72 -18.73
CA GLU A 518 -12.63 -6.44 -18.18
C GLU A 518 -13.67 -6.46 -19.29
N ASN A 519 -14.07 -7.65 -19.74
CA ASN A 519 -15.27 -7.79 -20.55
C ASN A 519 -16.44 -7.25 -19.68
N LYS A 520 -16.85 -6.03 -19.97
CA LYS A 520 -18.03 -5.39 -19.39
C LYS A 520 -19.29 -6.14 -19.80
#